data_2faa76e600ffb3eda1a7cd3cbd8b716e
#
_entry.id   2faa76e600ffb3eda1a7cd3cbd8b716e
#
_cell.length_a   1.000
_cell.length_b   1.000
_cell.length_c   1.000
_cell.angle_alpha   90.00
_cell.angle_beta   90.00
_cell.angle_gamma   90.00
#
_symmetry.space_group_name_H-M   'P 1'
#
loop_
_entity.id
_entity.type
_entity.pdbx_description
1 polymer ?
#
loop_
_entity_poly.entity_id
_entity_poly.type
_entity_poly.pdbx_seq_one_letter_code
_entity_poly.pdbx_strand_id
1 'polypeptide(L)'
;KIAVSGGLDYALFISGDIYSREFIKFIRSQTREIIVNYQCDGLSRFPDVHALIAEFDRFFVFDPNDAAQADHILTASNFYFDHIESTTQQPEYDFYFTGVHDPSRARSINIFARYAAENKYTVDLNILWKYASQRGRQHYPEANIKLIQNGLDFAENLQRAAKARVLIDFVSS
;
A
#
# COMPACT_ATOMS: atom_id res chain seq x y z
N LYS A 1 -17.89 21.35 -0.30
CA LYS A 1 -19.11 21.17 -1.14
C LYS A 1 -18.64 20.76 -2.52
N ILE A 2 -18.87 19.50 -2.89
CA ILE A 2 -18.71 19.06 -4.29
C ILE A 2 -19.97 19.54 -4.99
N ALA A 3 -19.88 20.66 -5.71
CA ALA A 3 -20.94 21.08 -6.61
C ALA A 3 -20.76 20.27 -7.90
N VAL A 4 -21.50 19.20 -8.03
CA VAL A 4 -21.50 18.42 -9.28
C VAL A 4 -22.58 19.05 -10.17
N SER A 5 -22.17 19.96 -11.06
CA SER A 5 -23.08 20.46 -12.08
C SER A 5 -23.20 19.38 -13.18
N GLY A 6 -24.38 18.77 -13.28
CA GLY A 6 -24.70 17.82 -14.34
C GLY A 6 -24.50 16.34 -14.04
N GLY A 7 -24.11 15.95 -12.82
CA GLY A 7 -23.90 14.55 -12.44
C GLY A 7 -22.55 13.96 -12.89
N LEU A 8 -22.31 12.70 -12.55
CA LEU A 8 -21.14 11.91 -12.93
C LEU A 8 -21.60 10.83 -13.92
N ASP A 9 -20.80 10.55 -14.93
CA ASP A 9 -21.05 9.39 -15.78
C ASP A 9 -20.56 8.11 -15.06
N TYR A 10 -19.37 8.17 -14.47
CA TYR A 10 -18.75 7.07 -13.71
C TYR A 10 -18.21 7.56 -12.38
N ALA A 11 -18.16 6.69 -11.39
CA ALA A 11 -17.47 6.94 -10.13
C ALA A 11 -16.57 5.74 -9.76
N LEU A 12 -15.31 6.02 -9.47
CA LEU A 12 -14.35 5.04 -8.96
C LEU A 12 -13.95 5.39 -7.54
N PHE A 13 -14.13 4.45 -6.64
CA PHE A 13 -13.61 4.50 -5.28
C PHE A 13 -12.37 3.63 -5.18
N ILE A 14 -11.36 4.11 -4.50
CA ILE A 14 -10.19 3.34 -4.10
C ILE A 14 -10.23 3.23 -2.58
N SER A 15 -10.27 1.99 -2.06
CA SER A 15 -10.48 1.70 -0.64
C SER A 15 -11.79 2.32 -0.11
N GLY A 16 -12.93 1.74 -0.50
CA GLY A 16 -14.26 2.23 -0.15
C GLY A 16 -14.53 2.31 1.36
N ASP A 17 -13.80 1.53 2.16
CA ASP A 17 -13.84 1.49 3.62
C ASP A 17 -13.48 2.83 4.31
N ILE A 18 -12.76 3.71 3.61
CA ILE A 18 -12.41 5.05 4.14
C ILE A 18 -13.55 6.07 4.02
N TYR A 19 -14.64 5.73 3.33
CA TYR A 19 -15.78 6.61 3.12
C TYR A 19 -17.00 6.12 3.90
N SER A 20 -17.84 7.06 4.37
CA SER A 20 -19.10 6.68 4.98
C SER A 20 -20.07 6.13 3.93
N ARG A 21 -20.96 5.22 4.37
CA ARG A 21 -21.99 4.64 3.50
C ARG A 21 -22.91 5.71 2.91
N GLU A 22 -23.23 6.74 3.68
CA GLU A 22 -24.06 7.88 3.24
C GLU A 22 -23.39 8.65 2.11
N PHE A 23 -22.06 8.83 2.19
CA PHE A 23 -21.31 9.48 1.13
C PHE A 23 -21.30 8.64 -0.15
N ILE A 24 -21.09 7.34 -0.03
CA ILE A 24 -21.14 6.40 -1.19
C ILE A 24 -22.53 6.46 -1.84
N LYS A 25 -23.60 6.39 -1.06
CA LYS A 25 -24.98 6.52 -1.55
C LYS A 25 -25.26 7.87 -2.22
N PHE A 26 -24.72 8.95 -1.66
CA PHE A 26 -24.82 10.26 -2.29
C PHE A 26 -24.12 10.27 -3.65
N ILE A 27 -22.90 9.78 -3.76
CA ILE A 27 -22.20 9.70 -5.05
C ILE A 27 -22.95 8.78 -6.02
N ARG A 28 -23.46 7.64 -5.54
CA ARG A 28 -24.31 6.75 -6.33
C ARG A 28 -25.51 7.50 -6.95
N SER A 29 -26.20 8.32 -6.17
CA SER A 29 -27.36 9.10 -6.65
C SER A 29 -27.00 10.16 -7.69
N GLN A 30 -25.73 10.56 -7.78
CA GLN A 30 -25.21 11.50 -8.77
C GLN A 30 -24.57 10.82 -9.97
N THR A 31 -24.40 9.49 -9.95
CA THR A 31 -23.74 8.72 -11.00
C THR A 31 -24.77 8.09 -11.94
N ARG A 32 -24.65 8.35 -13.24
CA ARG A 32 -25.58 7.89 -14.27
C ARG A 32 -25.37 6.44 -14.66
N GLU A 33 -24.11 6.05 -14.82
CA GLU A 33 -23.73 4.73 -15.34
C GLU A 33 -23.31 3.80 -14.17
N ILE A 34 -22.03 3.63 -13.93
CA ILE A 34 -21.52 2.64 -12.97
C ILE A 34 -20.71 3.30 -11.86
N ILE A 35 -20.90 2.78 -10.66
CA ILE A 35 -20.06 3.05 -9.50
C ILE A 35 -19.23 1.80 -9.18
N VAL A 36 -17.92 1.99 -9.07
CA VAL A 36 -16.94 0.93 -8.91
C VAL A 36 -16.12 1.15 -7.66
N ASN A 37 -15.79 0.09 -6.93
CA ASN A 37 -14.78 0.13 -5.88
C ASN A 37 -13.60 -0.79 -6.24
N TYR A 38 -12.38 -0.33 -5.98
CA TYR A 38 -11.18 -1.14 -5.90
C TYR A 38 -10.68 -1.15 -4.45
N GLN A 39 -10.74 -2.31 -3.80
CA GLN A 39 -10.32 -2.49 -2.42
C GLN A 39 -8.84 -2.89 -2.39
N CYS A 40 -8.02 -2.04 -1.77
CA CYS A 40 -6.58 -2.24 -1.71
C CYS A 40 -6.13 -3.23 -0.64
N ASP A 41 -6.95 -3.43 0.40
CA ASP A 41 -6.68 -4.35 1.52
C ASP A 41 -7.62 -5.54 1.48
N GLY A 42 -7.21 -6.68 2.06
CA GLY A 42 -8.05 -7.86 2.18
C GLY A 42 -9.32 -7.58 2.99
N LEU A 43 -10.44 -8.19 2.61
CA LEU A 43 -11.74 -7.97 3.26
C LEU A 43 -11.74 -8.37 4.73
N SER A 44 -10.94 -9.38 5.10
CA SER A 44 -10.80 -9.83 6.49
C SER A 44 -10.19 -8.77 7.42
N ARG A 45 -9.40 -7.83 6.85
CA ARG A 45 -8.77 -6.75 7.62
C ARG A 45 -9.76 -5.65 8.00
N PHE A 46 -10.77 -5.43 7.17
CA PHE A 46 -11.78 -4.39 7.33
C PHE A 46 -13.20 -4.99 7.23
N PRO A 47 -13.68 -5.70 8.26
CA PRO A 47 -14.97 -6.40 8.19
C PRO A 47 -16.16 -5.51 7.82
N ASP A 48 -16.12 -4.23 8.19
CA ASP A 48 -17.20 -3.27 7.92
C ASP A 48 -17.36 -2.98 6.41
N VAL A 49 -16.34 -3.28 5.60
CA VAL A 49 -16.41 -3.10 4.14
C VAL A 49 -17.46 -4.01 3.49
N HIS A 50 -17.73 -5.18 4.10
CA HIS A 50 -18.75 -6.09 3.58
C HIS A 50 -20.13 -5.43 3.46
N ALA A 51 -20.48 -4.54 4.41
CA ALA A 51 -21.75 -3.81 4.37
C ALA A 51 -21.81 -2.78 3.22
N LEU A 52 -20.67 -2.41 2.63
CA LEU A 52 -20.58 -1.44 1.54
C LEU A 52 -20.59 -2.09 0.16
N ILE A 53 -20.29 -3.38 0.05
CA ILE A 53 -20.15 -4.08 -1.24
C ILE A 53 -21.40 -3.89 -2.12
N ALA A 54 -22.59 -4.01 -1.53
CA ALA A 54 -23.87 -3.86 -2.24
C ALA A 54 -24.15 -2.43 -2.76
N GLU A 55 -23.39 -1.42 -2.35
CA GLU A 55 -23.54 -0.05 -2.83
C GLU A 55 -22.84 0.19 -4.18
N PHE A 56 -22.05 -0.78 -4.65
CA PHE A 56 -21.27 -0.70 -5.88
C PHE A 56 -21.83 -1.65 -6.94
N ASP A 57 -21.76 -1.23 -8.20
CA ASP A 57 -22.11 -2.12 -9.33
C ASP A 57 -21.02 -3.15 -9.60
N ARG A 58 -19.76 -2.79 -9.32
CA ARG A 58 -18.60 -3.67 -9.37
C ARG A 58 -17.70 -3.40 -8.19
N PHE A 59 -17.30 -4.47 -7.54
CA PHE A 59 -16.38 -4.43 -6.40
C PHE A 59 -15.16 -5.29 -6.72
N PHE A 60 -13.99 -4.67 -6.80
CA PHE A 60 -12.74 -5.35 -7.12
C PHE A 60 -11.91 -5.55 -5.86
N VAL A 61 -11.32 -6.73 -5.76
CA VAL A 61 -10.36 -7.13 -4.71
C VAL A 61 -9.09 -7.69 -5.35
N PHE A 62 -7.97 -7.66 -4.65
CA PHE A 62 -6.74 -8.26 -5.16
C PHE A 62 -6.62 -9.74 -4.82
N ASP A 63 -7.24 -10.20 -3.71
CA ASP A 63 -7.19 -11.58 -3.25
C ASP A 63 -8.30 -12.42 -3.92
N PRO A 64 -7.94 -13.47 -4.67
CA PRO A 64 -8.92 -14.37 -5.26
C PRO A 64 -9.83 -15.08 -4.23
N ASN A 65 -9.35 -15.29 -2.99
CA ASN A 65 -10.18 -15.90 -1.94
C ASN A 65 -11.29 -14.94 -1.49
N ASP A 66 -11.01 -13.63 -1.48
CA ASP A 66 -12.04 -12.62 -1.21
C ASP A 66 -13.05 -12.56 -2.37
N ALA A 67 -12.60 -12.66 -3.62
CA ALA A 67 -13.48 -12.70 -4.79
C ALA A 67 -14.41 -13.91 -4.80
N ALA A 68 -13.97 -15.04 -4.25
CA ALA A 68 -14.79 -16.25 -4.18
C ALA A 68 -15.99 -16.15 -3.20
N GLN A 69 -16.10 -15.08 -2.43
CA GLN A 69 -17.17 -14.91 -1.44
C GLN A 69 -18.52 -14.51 -2.05
N ALA A 70 -18.54 -13.87 -3.22
CA ALA A 70 -19.78 -13.51 -3.92
C ALA A 70 -19.54 -13.19 -5.40
N ASP A 71 -20.51 -13.53 -6.27
CA ASP A 71 -20.42 -13.41 -7.74
C ASP A 71 -20.14 -11.98 -8.25
N HIS A 72 -20.49 -10.95 -7.49
CA HIS A 72 -20.28 -9.55 -7.87
C HIS A 72 -18.96 -8.96 -7.38
N ILE A 73 -18.16 -9.75 -6.65
CA ILE A 73 -16.80 -9.40 -6.25
C ILE A 73 -15.85 -9.95 -7.31
N LEU A 74 -15.09 -9.08 -7.92
CA LEU A 74 -14.20 -9.40 -9.03
C LEU A 74 -12.74 -9.27 -8.61
N THR A 75 -11.87 -10.06 -9.22
CA THR A 75 -10.43 -9.92 -8.98
C THR A 75 -9.84 -8.88 -9.91
N ALA A 76 -8.99 -8.02 -9.37
CA ALA A 76 -8.14 -7.12 -10.15
C ALA A 76 -6.74 -7.06 -9.53
N SER A 77 -5.71 -7.05 -10.37
CA SER A 77 -4.35 -6.81 -9.92
C SER A 77 -4.09 -5.32 -9.72
N ASN A 78 -3.05 -5.01 -8.95
CA ASN A 78 -2.54 -3.65 -8.86
C ASN A 78 -2.07 -3.16 -10.24
N PHE A 79 -2.13 -1.85 -10.44
CA PHE A 79 -1.56 -1.20 -11.60
C PHE A 79 -0.02 -1.28 -11.56
N TYR A 80 0.59 -1.22 -12.73
CA TYR A 80 2.04 -1.09 -12.91
C TYR A 80 2.33 0.11 -13.81
N PHE A 81 3.56 0.57 -13.77
CA PHE A 81 4.03 1.68 -14.61
C PHE A 81 4.84 1.11 -15.77
N ASP A 82 4.27 1.09 -16.95
CA ASP A 82 4.87 0.54 -18.17
C ASP A 82 5.99 1.41 -18.76
N HIS A 83 6.09 2.67 -18.33
CA HIS A 83 7.11 3.61 -18.76
C HIS A 83 8.41 3.57 -17.94
N ILE A 84 8.47 2.70 -16.91
CA ILE A 84 9.68 2.54 -16.09
C ILE A 84 10.59 1.54 -16.79
N GLU A 85 11.64 2.03 -17.41
CA GLU A 85 12.66 1.18 -17.99
C GLU A 85 13.49 0.51 -16.87
N SER A 86 13.68 -0.80 -17.01
CA SER A 86 14.61 -1.54 -16.17
C SER A 86 16.03 -1.01 -16.43
N THR A 87 16.66 -0.48 -15.39
CA THR A 87 18.07 -0.06 -15.51
C THR A 87 18.95 -1.30 -15.54
N THR A 88 19.84 -1.41 -16.53
CA THR A 88 20.86 -2.48 -16.61
C THR A 88 22.04 -2.22 -15.67
N GLN A 89 21.92 -1.28 -14.74
CA GLN A 89 22.98 -0.96 -13.80
C GLN A 89 23.20 -2.08 -12.78
N GLN A 90 24.44 -2.25 -12.40
CA GLN A 90 24.80 -3.14 -11.29
C GLN A 90 24.08 -2.68 -10.01
N PRO A 91 23.44 -3.58 -9.27
CA PRO A 91 22.76 -3.20 -8.03
C PRO A 91 23.73 -2.57 -7.02
N GLU A 92 23.30 -1.48 -6.39
CA GLU A 92 24.04 -0.85 -5.28
C GLU A 92 23.72 -1.53 -3.94
N TYR A 93 22.54 -2.16 -3.85
CA TYR A 93 22.05 -2.83 -2.65
C TYR A 93 21.63 -4.26 -2.96
N ASP A 94 21.88 -5.16 -2.01
CA ASP A 94 21.30 -6.50 -2.09
C ASP A 94 19.80 -6.47 -1.82
N PHE A 95 19.37 -5.62 -0.85
CA PHE A 95 17.97 -5.54 -0.44
C PHE A 95 17.51 -4.10 -0.24
N TYR A 96 16.27 -3.83 -0.66
CA TYR A 96 15.59 -2.56 -0.47
C TYR A 96 14.24 -2.73 0.19
N PHE A 97 13.94 -1.86 1.14
CA PHE A 97 12.63 -1.71 1.77
C PHE A 97 12.37 -0.25 2.11
N THR A 98 11.13 0.19 1.88
CA THR A 98 10.62 1.44 2.44
C THR A 98 9.20 1.24 2.93
N GLY A 99 8.87 1.77 4.09
CA GLY A 99 7.53 1.63 4.66
C GLY A 99 7.30 2.53 5.86
N VAL A 100 6.03 2.75 6.18
CA VAL A 100 5.62 3.46 7.40
C VAL A 100 5.89 2.56 8.61
N HIS A 101 6.25 3.17 9.75
CA HIS A 101 6.33 2.44 11.01
C HIS A 101 5.02 1.72 11.32
N ASP A 102 5.17 0.43 11.60
CA ASP A 102 4.10 -0.44 12.09
C ASP A 102 4.71 -1.33 13.19
N PRO A 103 4.18 -1.27 14.45
CA PRO A 103 4.71 -2.06 15.55
C PRO A 103 4.72 -3.56 15.27
N SER A 104 3.74 -4.08 14.52
CA SER A 104 3.65 -5.51 14.20
C SER A 104 4.80 -6.00 13.32
N ARG A 105 5.33 -5.12 12.45
CA ARG A 105 6.44 -5.42 11.54
C ARG A 105 7.83 -5.16 12.14
N ALA A 106 7.92 -4.34 13.18
CA ALA A 106 9.20 -3.88 13.72
C ALA A 106 10.13 -5.04 14.12
N ARG A 107 9.57 -6.11 14.70
CA ARG A 107 10.34 -7.30 15.07
C ARG A 107 10.98 -7.99 13.87
N SER A 108 10.22 -8.23 12.82
CA SER A 108 10.69 -8.91 11.61
C SER A 108 11.75 -8.07 10.88
N ILE A 109 11.54 -6.76 10.80
CA ILE A 109 12.49 -5.82 10.21
C ILE A 109 13.82 -5.84 10.97
N ASN A 110 13.81 -5.82 12.30
CA ASN A 110 15.03 -5.85 13.11
C ASN A 110 15.77 -7.19 12.99
N ILE A 111 15.05 -8.32 12.97
CA ILE A 111 15.65 -9.64 12.76
C ILE A 111 16.36 -9.69 11.40
N PHE A 112 15.68 -9.22 10.35
CA PHE A 112 16.26 -9.18 9.02
C PHE A 112 17.47 -8.24 8.94
N ALA A 113 17.38 -7.04 9.52
CA ALA A 113 18.47 -6.07 9.51
C ALA A 113 19.74 -6.61 10.19
N ARG A 114 19.58 -7.32 11.30
CA ARG A 114 20.68 -8.00 11.99
C ARG A 114 21.27 -9.11 11.13
N TYR A 115 20.43 -9.97 10.58
CA TYR A 115 20.87 -11.04 9.68
C TYR A 115 21.66 -10.48 8.48
N ALA A 116 21.17 -9.39 7.88
CA ALA A 116 21.86 -8.76 6.77
C ALA A 116 23.24 -8.22 7.18
N ALA A 117 23.36 -7.61 8.35
CA ALA A 117 24.63 -7.12 8.88
C ALA A 117 25.62 -8.27 9.15
N GLU A 118 25.18 -9.34 9.78
CA GLU A 118 25.99 -10.53 10.09
C GLU A 118 26.51 -11.22 8.81
N ASN A 119 25.71 -11.21 7.73
CA ASN A 119 26.06 -11.82 6.45
C ASN A 119 26.65 -10.83 5.43
N LYS A 120 26.95 -9.59 5.86
CA LYS A 120 27.56 -8.54 5.02
C LYS A 120 26.76 -8.16 3.78
N TYR A 121 25.45 -8.31 3.83
CA TYR A 121 24.59 -7.80 2.78
C TYR A 121 24.45 -6.28 2.84
N THR A 122 24.48 -5.67 1.67
CA THR A 122 24.20 -4.24 1.53
C THR A 122 22.69 -4.01 1.51
N VAL A 123 22.20 -3.12 2.39
CA VAL A 123 20.77 -2.88 2.53
C VAL A 123 20.43 -1.39 2.50
N ASP A 124 19.27 -1.04 1.92
CA ASP A 124 18.66 0.28 2.04
C ASP A 124 17.26 0.11 2.67
N LEU A 125 17.22 0.07 4.01
CA LEU A 125 16.02 -0.12 4.80
C LEU A 125 15.54 1.22 5.35
N ASN A 126 14.42 1.73 4.86
CA ASN A 126 13.88 3.04 5.20
C ASN A 126 12.55 2.92 5.92
N ILE A 127 12.47 3.44 7.14
CA ILE A 127 11.25 3.48 7.95
C ILE A 127 10.79 4.91 8.11
N LEU A 128 9.61 5.23 7.58
CA LEU A 128 8.98 6.52 7.81
C LEU A 128 8.49 6.59 9.25
N TRP A 129 9.14 7.46 10.02
CA TRP A 129 8.87 7.71 11.42
C TRP A 129 8.65 9.19 11.68
N LYS A 130 7.39 9.61 11.87
CA LYS A 130 7.01 11.03 12.03
C LYS A 130 7.46 11.68 13.33
N TYR A 131 7.87 10.89 14.32
CA TYR A 131 8.21 11.39 15.66
C TYR A 131 9.73 11.43 15.87
N ALA A 132 10.17 12.12 16.96
CA ALA A 132 11.57 12.32 17.25
C ALA A 132 12.41 11.02 17.19
N SER A 133 13.57 11.12 16.58
CA SER A 133 14.49 10.03 16.25
C SER A 133 14.82 9.09 17.42
N GLN A 134 14.88 9.61 18.66
CA GLN A 134 15.21 8.83 19.85
C GLN A 134 14.15 7.75 20.19
N ARG A 135 12.86 8.01 20.05
CA ARG A 135 11.81 7.00 20.24
C ARG A 135 11.82 5.96 19.12
N GLY A 136 12.09 6.38 17.89
CA GLY A 136 12.21 5.47 16.75
C GLY A 136 13.34 4.47 16.95
N ARG A 137 14.47 4.88 17.50
CA ARG A 137 15.61 3.98 17.77
C ARG A 137 15.33 2.92 18.86
N GLN A 138 14.36 3.14 19.73
CA GLN A 138 13.91 2.09 20.65
C GLN A 138 13.20 0.92 19.93
N HIS A 139 12.48 1.23 18.84
CA HIS A 139 11.81 0.23 18.02
C HIS A 139 12.74 -0.37 16.95
N TYR A 140 13.72 0.40 16.48
CA TYR A 140 14.65 0.02 15.41
C TYR A 140 16.09 0.30 15.83
N PRO A 141 16.66 -0.56 16.71
CA PRO A 141 18.02 -0.37 17.24
C PRO A 141 19.13 -0.61 16.22
N GLU A 142 18.86 -1.38 15.16
CA GLU A 142 19.88 -1.78 14.19
C GLU A 142 20.36 -0.57 13.36
N ALA A 143 21.67 -0.40 13.26
CA ALA A 143 22.30 0.78 12.65
C ALA A 143 22.06 0.89 11.13
N ASN A 144 21.81 -0.22 10.45
CA ASN A 144 21.53 -0.30 9.03
C ASN A 144 20.07 0.01 8.67
N ILE A 145 19.23 0.33 9.66
CA ILE A 145 17.87 0.85 9.45
C ILE A 145 17.89 2.38 9.47
N LYS A 146 17.42 3.00 8.42
CA LYS A 146 17.28 4.46 8.31
C LYS A 146 15.89 4.88 8.78
N LEU A 147 15.84 5.81 9.74
CA LEU A 147 14.58 6.45 10.15
C LEU A 147 14.45 7.76 9.40
N ILE A 148 13.43 7.88 8.58
CA ILE A 148 13.15 9.07 7.77
C ILE A 148 11.90 9.78 8.31
N GLN A 149 11.93 11.10 8.40
CA GLN A 149 10.79 11.89 8.90
C GLN A 149 9.80 12.22 7.77
N ASN A 150 10.33 12.49 6.59
CA ASN A 150 9.55 12.71 5.39
C ASN A 150 9.58 11.43 4.55
N GLY A 151 8.43 11.08 3.97
CA GLY A 151 8.39 9.99 3.00
C GLY A 151 9.27 10.31 1.80
N LEU A 152 9.78 9.28 1.16
CA LEU A 152 10.37 9.40 -0.17
C LEU A 152 9.28 9.81 -1.14
N ASP A 153 9.57 10.71 -2.06
CA ASP A 153 8.66 10.91 -3.18
C ASP A 153 8.66 9.68 -4.11
N PHE A 154 7.67 9.63 -4.99
CA PHE A 154 7.48 8.45 -5.83
C PHE A 154 8.68 8.19 -6.74
N ALA A 155 9.25 9.23 -7.36
CA ALA A 155 10.39 9.11 -8.26
C ALA A 155 11.65 8.65 -7.51
N GLU A 156 11.92 9.23 -6.34
CA GLU A 156 13.03 8.82 -5.48
C GLU A 156 12.89 7.36 -5.03
N ASN A 157 11.69 6.95 -4.63
CA ASN A 157 11.41 5.56 -4.22
C ASN A 157 11.70 4.58 -5.35
N LEU A 158 11.25 4.88 -6.57
CA LEU A 158 11.51 4.06 -7.75
C LEU A 158 13.00 3.99 -8.11
N GLN A 159 13.71 5.12 -8.07
CA GLN A 159 15.15 5.15 -8.33
C GLN A 159 15.93 4.30 -7.34
N ARG A 160 15.57 4.32 -6.06
CA ARG A 160 16.20 3.49 -5.03
C ARG A 160 15.85 2.00 -5.22
N ALA A 161 14.58 1.70 -5.51
CA ALA A 161 14.14 0.34 -5.80
C ALA A 161 14.88 -0.26 -7.01
N ALA A 162 15.09 0.53 -8.08
CA ALA A 162 15.81 0.10 -9.28
C ALA A 162 17.28 -0.23 -9.03
N LYS A 163 17.87 0.28 -7.95
CA LYS A 163 19.26 0.02 -7.54
C LYS A 163 19.41 -1.21 -6.65
N ALA A 164 18.32 -1.87 -6.31
CA ALA A 164 18.33 -3.05 -5.45
C ALA A 164 18.24 -4.34 -6.26
N ARG A 165 18.91 -5.40 -5.78
CA ARG A 165 18.80 -6.75 -6.32
C ARG A 165 17.46 -7.39 -5.97
N VAL A 166 16.97 -7.15 -4.75
CA VAL A 166 15.74 -7.72 -4.22
C VAL A 166 14.93 -6.64 -3.49
N LEU A 167 13.66 -6.52 -3.84
CA LEU A 167 12.69 -5.75 -3.08
C LEU A 167 12.07 -6.65 -2.01
N ILE A 168 12.01 -6.15 -0.77
CA ILE A 168 11.45 -6.92 0.35
C ILE A 168 10.15 -6.27 0.79
N ASP A 169 9.18 -7.08 1.20
CA ASP A 169 8.03 -6.64 1.98
C ASP A 169 7.98 -7.35 3.33
N PHE A 170 7.54 -6.62 4.36
CA PHE A 170 7.29 -7.14 5.69
C PHE A 170 5.79 -7.06 5.97
N VAL A 171 5.14 -8.19 5.94
CA VAL A 171 3.70 -8.29 6.17
C VAL A 171 3.39 -8.03 7.65
N SER A 172 2.37 -7.20 7.92
CA SER A 172 1.79 -7.05 9.25
C SER A 172 0.97 -8.30 9.59
N SER A 173 1.31 -8.96 10.66
CA SER A 173 0.58 -10.13 11.19
C SER A 173 -0.54 -9.68 12.13
#